data_3787d6a32d275f7140e7b51745a7ced8
#
_entry.id   3787d6a32d275f7140e7b51745a7ced8
#
_cell.length_a   1.000
_cell.length_b   1.000
_cell.length_c   1.000
_cell.angle_alpha   90.00
_cell.angle_beta   90.00
_cell.angle_gamma   90.00
#
_symmetry.space_group_name_H-M   'P 1'
#
loop_
_entity.id
_entity.type
_entity.pdbx_description
1 polymer ?
#
loop_
_entity_poly.entity_id
_entity_poly.type
_entity_poly.pdbx_seq_one_letter_code
_entity_poly.pdbx_strand_id
1 'polypeptide(L)'
;MPWNLVCGRACIGPNTNIYNKDKIVIGNDSVISQGCFLCTAGHDTTNLILPLVTAPIVVSDKVWVAANSYIGMGVTIGEGAVVGACAAVFKDVEAWTIVGGNPAKFIKKREIKDKPNAWHYDYNPHL
;
A
#
# COMPACT_ATOMS: atom_id res chain seq x y z
N MET A 1 -14.97 -8.84 2.41
CA MET A 1 -16.20 -8.02 2.44
C MET A 1 -16.10 -6.98 1.33
N PRO A 2 -16.76 -7.20 0.21
CA PRO A 2 -16.54 -6.36 -0.97
C PRO A 2 -16.93 -4.89 -0.78
N TRP A 3 -17.86 -4.60 0.11
CA TRP A 3 -18.27 -3.22 0.40
C TRP A 3 -17.24 -2.42 1.22
N ASN A 4 -16.24 -3.10 1.78
CA ASN A 4 -15.16 -2.44 2.52
C ASN A 4 -13.93 -2.19 1.65
N LEU A 5 -14.06 -2.34 0.34
CA LEU A 5 -13.00 -1.98 -0.60
C LEU A 5 -13.52 -0.88 -1.53
N VAL A 6 -12.86 0.27 -1.48
CA VAL A 6 -13.04 1.34 -2.45
C VAL A 6 -11.76 1.44 -3.27
N CYS A 7 -11.85 1.10 -4.53
CA CYS A 7 -10.70 1.08 -5.41
C CYS A 7 -10.94 2.00 -6.59
N GLY A 8 -10.04 2.94 -6.80
CA GLY A 8 -10.02 3.78 -7.97
C GLY A 8 -9.42 3.05 -9.18
N ARG A 9 -8.90 3.81 -10.12
CA ARG A 9 -8.19 3.28 -11.28
C ARG A 9 -6.80 2.81 -10.85
N ALA A 10 -6.71 1.56 -10.40
CA ALA A 10 -5.51 0.98 -9.82
C ALA A 10 -5.25 -0.41 -10.39
N CYS A 11 -4.00 -0.86 -10.30
CA CYS A 11 -3.61 -2.23 -10.60
C CYS A 11 -3.35 -2.99 -9.32
N ILE A 12 -3.97 -4.15 -9.18
CA ILE A 12 -3.73 -5.06 -8.06
C ILE A 12 -3.21 -6.38 -8.63
N GLY A 13 -2.00 -6.74 -8.26
CA GLY A 13 -1.34 -7.94 -8.73
C GLY A 13 -1.96 -9.23 -8.18
N PRO A 14 -1.63 -10.38 -8.79
CA PRO A 14 -2.16 -11.66 -8.36
C PRO A 14 -1.66 -12.03 -6.96
N ASN A 15 -2.43 -12.90 -6.29
CA ASN A 15 -2.13 -13.38 -4.95
C ASN A 15 -2.01 -12.27 -3.89
N THR A 16 -2.60 -11.11 -4.15
CA THR A 16 -2.73 -10.04 -3.17
C THR A 16 -3.89 -10.37 -2.24
N ASN A 17 -3.63 -10.33 -0.95
CA ASN A 17 -4.64 -10.57 0.06
C ASN A 17 -5.17 -9.23 0.58
N ILE A 18 -6.42 -8.95 0.29
CA ILE A 18 -7.14 -7.76 0.76
C ILE A 18 -8.03 -8.20 1.93
N TYR A 19 -7.49 -8.13 3.14
CA TYR A 19 -8.23 -8.51 4.34
C TYR A 19 -8.95 -7.28 4.92
N ASN A 20 -10.12 -7.02 4.35
CA ASN A 20 -10.88 -5.79 4.57
C ASN A 20 -12.01 -5.94 5.60
N LYS A 21 -11.68 -6.37 6.80
CA LYS A 21 -12.59 -6.30 7.95
C LYS A 21 -12.99 -4.87 8.26
N ASP A 22 -12.07 -3.94 8.04
CA ASP A 22 -12.34 -2.52 8.00
C ASP A 22 -12.10 -2.00 6.58
N LYS A 23 -12.40 -0.74 6.34
CA LYS A 23 -12.34 -0.15 5.00
C LYS A 23 -10.92 -0.07 4.47
N ILE A 24 -10.74 -0.46 3.22
CA ILE A 24 -9.52 -0.23 2.45
C ILE A 24 -9.86 0.68 1.28
N VAL A 25 -9.12 1.77 1.15
CA VAL A 25 -9.24 2.71 0.03
C VAL A 25 -7.94 2.65 -0.77
N ILE A 26 -8.06 2.43 -2.07
CA ILE A 26 -6.91 2.46 -2.99
C ILE A 26 -7.20 3.53 -4.04
N GLY A 27 -6.33 4.52 -4.10
CA GLY A 27 -6.48 5.67 -4.99
C GLY A 27 -6.15 5.38 -6.45
N ASN A 28 -6.25 6.41 -7.26
CA ASN A 28 -6.01 6.31 -8.70
C ASN A 28 -4.52 6.21 -9.04
N ASP A 29 -4.23 5.49 -10.10
CA ASP A 29 -2.88 5.32 -10.64
C ASP A 29 -1.91 4.69 -9.65
N SER A 30 -2.45 3.96 -8.67
CA SER A 30 -1.67 3.20 -7.70
C SER A 30 -1.50 1.76 -8.17
N VAL A 31 -0.40 1.16 -7.76
CA VAL A 31 -0.06 -0.23 -8.08
C VAL A 31 0.20 -0.97 -6.79
N ILE A 32 -0.57 -2.02 -6.57
CA ILE A 32 -0.31 -3.02 -5.52
C ILE A 32 0.25 -4.24 -6.24
N SER A 33 1.52 -4.49 -6.05
CA SER A 33 2.18 -5.62 -6.71
C SER A 33 1.75 -6.96 -6.13
N GLN A 34 2.15 -8.03 -6.79
CA GLN A 34 1.73 -9.38 -6.43
C GLN A 34 2.15 -9.77 -5.00
N GLY A 35 1.36 -10.60 -4.38
CA GLY A 35 1.68 -11.21 -3.10
C GLY A 35 1.62 -10.28 -1.89
N CYS A 36 1.12 -9.07 -2.06
CA CYS A 36 0.96 -8.15 -0.93
C CYS A 36 -0.15 -8.59 0.01
N PHE A 37 -0.05 -8.18 1.25
CA PHE A 37 -1.09 -8.38 2.25
C PHE A 37 -1.47 -7.02 2.84
N LEU A 38 -2.70 -6.60 2.59
CA LEU A 38 -3.30 -5.42 3.21
C LEU A 38 -4.26 -5.90 4.31
N CYS A 39 -3.88 -5.70 5.57
CA CYS A 39 -4.57 -6.30 6.70
C CYS A 39 -5.13 -5.22 7.62
N THR A 40 -6.46 -5.09 7.66
CA THR A 40 -7.15 -4.10 8.50
C THR A 40 -7.46 -4.59 9.91
N ALA A 41 -7.06 -5.81 10.25
CA ALA A 41 -7.39 -6.40 11.54
C ALA A 41 -6.16 -6.85 12.30
N GLY A 42 -6.28 -6.84 13.59
CA GLY A 42 -5.28 -7.33 14.52
C GLY A 42 -5.92 -7.67 15.86
N HIS A 43 -5.11 -7.84 16.87
CA HIS A 43 -5.58 -8.13 18.22
C HIS A 43 -4.97 -7.16 19.21
N ASP A 44 -5.76 -6.77 20.20
CA ASP A 44 -5.25 -5.99 21.32
C ASP A 44 -4.39 -6.89 22.20
N THR A 45 -3.09 -6.71 22.12
CA THR A 45 -2.12 -7.51 22.87
C THR A 45 -2.00 -7.12 24.34
N THR A 46 -2.66 -6.05 24.75
CA THR A 46 -2.73 -5.63 26.16
C THR A 46 -3.77 -6.39 26.95
N ASN A 47 -4.56 -7.23 26.28
CA ASN A 47 -5.62 -8.03 26.87
C ASN A 47 -5.38 -9.50 26.54
N LEU A 48 -5.38 -10.36 27.57
CA LEU A 48 -5.09 -11.78 27.40
C LEU A 48 -6.09 -12.54 26.54
N ILE A 49 -7.32 -12.03 26.40
CA ILE A 49 -8.30 -12.65 25.50
C ILE A 49 -8.11 -12.25 24.04
N LEU A 50 -7.14 -11.36 23.75
CA LEU A 50 -6.79 -10.91 22.41
C LEU A 50 -8.00 -10.45 21.58
N PRO A 51 -8.78 -9.47 22.06
CA PRO A 51 -9.94 -9.02 21.30
C PRO A 51 -9.53 -8.51 19.94
N LEU A 52 -10.36 -8.77 18.93
CA LEU A 52 -10.13 -8.29 17.57
C LEU A 52 -10.27 -6.77 17.54
N VAL A 53 -9.29 -6.14 16.93
CA VAL A 53 -9.33 -4.70 16.63
C VAL A 53 -9.14 -4.49 15.15
N THR A 54 -9.76 -3.44 14.62
CA THR A 54 -9.66 -3.10 13.20
C THR A 54 -9.38 -1.62 13.03
N ALA A 55 -8.75 -1.28 11.93
CA ALA A 55 -8.58 0.11 11.51
C ALA A 55 -8.43 0.17 10.00
N PRO A 56 -8.90 1.24 9.34
CA PRO A 56 -8.86 1.33 7.89
C PRO A 56 -7.44 1.50 7.36
N ILE A 57 -7.25 1.08 6.11
CA ILE A 57 -6.03 1.35 5.35
C ILE A 57 -6.39 2.30 4.20
N VAL A 58 -5.59 3.33 4.02
CA VAL A 58 -5.74 4.27 2.90
C VAL A 58 -4.46 4.27 2.09
N VAL A 59 -4.57 3.87 0.84
CA VAL A 59 -3.53 4.02 -0.17
C VAL A 59 -3.95 5.16 -1.07
N SER A 60 -3.21 6.23 -1.06
CA SER A 60 -3.51 7.43 -1.84
C SER A 60 -3.25 7.20 -3.34
N ASP A 61 -3.26 8.28 -4.12
CA ASP A 61 -3.00 8.20 -5.55
C ASP A 61 -1.50 8.03 -5.86
N LYS A 62 -1.18 7.42 -6.98
CA LYS A 62 0.20 7.30 -7.52
C LYS A 62 1.17 6.61 -6.57
N VAL A 63 0.66 5.68 -5.78
CA VAL A 63 1.45 4.89 -4.83
C VAL A 63 1.87 3.58 -5.50
N TRP A 64 3.08 3.14 -5.22
CA TRP A 64 3.51 1.80 -5.55
C TRP A 64 3.83 1.01 -4.29
N VAL A 65 3.08 -0.05 -4.05
CA VAL A 65 3.38 -1.05 -3.04
C VAL A 65 4.01 -2.24 -3.75
N ALA A 66 5.30 -2.41 -3.56
CA ALA A 66 6.05 -3.45 -4.27
C ALA A 66 5.76 -4.85 -3.70
N ALA A 67 6.19 -5.86 -4.43
CA ALA A 67 5.81 -7.25 -4.21
C ALA A 67 6.04 -7.74 -2.77
N ASN A 68 5.12 -8.56 -2.29
CA ASN A 68 5.20 -9.27 -1.02
C ASN A 68 5.31 -8.35 0.20
N SER A 69 4.80 -7.13 0.10
CA SER A 69 4.77 -6.20 1.22
C SER A 69 3.56 -6.45 2.11
N TYR A 70 3.71 -6.13 3.38
CA TYR A 70 2.64 -6.17 4.37
C TYR A 70 2.27 -4.75 4.79
N ILE A 71 1.00 -4.41 4.70
CA ILE A 71 0.46 -3.12 5.16
C ILE A 71 -0.48 -3.39 6.33
N GLY A 72 -0.13 -2.87 7.49
CA GLY A 72 -0.88 -3.07 8.71
C GLY A 72 -2.07 -2.14 8.85
N MET A 73 -2.95 -2.48 9.78
CA MET A 73 -4.16 -1.69 10.07
C MET A 73 -3.84 -0.26 10.46
N GLY A 74 -4.70 0.66 10.07
CA GLY A 74 -4.61 2.07 10.43
C GLY A 74 -3.57 2.85 9.64
N VAL A 75 -2.90 2.23 8.66
CA VAL A 75 -1.85 2.89 7.88
C VAL A 75 -2.46 3.71 6.74
N THR A 76 -2.00 4.95 6.63
CA THR A 76 -2.23 5.79 5.45
C THR A 76 -0.92 5.95 4.69
N ILE A 77 -0.94 5.57 3.41
CA ILE A 77 0.19 5.74 2.50
C ILE A 77 -0.07 6.98 1.65
N GLY A 78 0.76 7.99 1.82
CA GLY A 78 0.59 9.29 1.17
C GLY A 78 0.78 9.24 -0.34
N GLU A 79 0.26 10.25 -1.03
CA GLU A 79 0.33 10.34 -2.48
C GLU A 79 1.76 10.15 -2.98
N GLY A 80 1.91 9.38 -4.04
CA GLY A 80 3.21 9.18 -4.70
C GLY A 80 4.24 8.40 -3.90
N ALA A 81 3.90 7.86 -2.73
CA ALA A 81 4.83 7.09 -1.94
C ALA A 81 5.14 5.72 -2.57
N VAL A 82 6.28 5.17 -2.24
CA VAL A 82 6.70 3.84 -2.68
C VAL A 82 7.06 3.01 -1.46
N VAL A 83 6.48 1.82 -1.39
CA VAL A 83 6.82 0.81 -0.40
C VAL A 83 7.66 -0.25 -1.08
N GLY A 84 8.90 -0.41 -0.63
CA GLY A 84 9.83 -1.39 -1.19
C GLY A 84 9.36 -2.83 -1.01
N ALA A 85 9.85 -3.71 -1.88
CA ALA A 85 9.46 -5.13 -1.83
C ALA A 85 9.76 -5.76 -0.47
N CYS A 86 8.88 -6.62 -0.01
CA CYS A 86 8.98 -7.34 1.25
C CYS A 86 8.99 -6.44 2.51
N ALA A 87 8.57 -5.19 2.37
CA ALA A 87 8.47 -4.29 3.52
C ALA A 87 7.27 -4.63 4.40
N ALA A 88 7.40 -4.32 5.68
CA ALA A 88 6.28 -4.41 6.63
C ALA A 88 5.99 -3.02 7.19
N VAL A 89 4.85 -2.46 6.83
CA VAL A 89 4.49 -1.07 7.11
C VAL A 89 3.45 -1.03 8.24
N PHE A 90 3.81 -0.42 9.36
CA PHE A 90 2.97 -0.31 10.54
C PHE A 90 2.65 1.13 10.92
N LYS A 91 3.22 2.10 10.22
CA LYS A 91 3.02 3.53 10.44
C LYS A 91 2.72 4.22 9.11
N ASP A 92 2.09 5.37 9.19
CA ASP A 92 1.82 6.19 8.01
C ASP A 92 3.10 6.48 7.22
N VAL A 93 2.95 6.50 5.91
CA VAL A 93 4.03 6.80 4.98
C VAL A 93 3.77 8.17 4.38
N GLU A 94 4.74 9.05 4.52
CA GLU A 94 4.67 10.41 3.97
C GLU A 94 4.58 10.39 2.44
N ALA A 95 3.85 11.35 1.89
CA ALA A 95 3.75 11.53 0.44
C ALA A 95 5.14 11.66 -0.19
N TRP A 96 5.29 11.10 -1.37
CA TRP A 96 6.50 11.20 -2.20
C TRP A 96 7.77 10.69 -1.52
N THR A 97 7.62 9.73 -0.61
CA THR A 97 8.75 9.06 0.04
C THR A 97 8.84 7.61 -0.36
N ILE A 98 10.06 7.08 -0.30
CA ILE A 98 10.32 5.65 -0.48
C ILE A 98 10.70 5.09 0.89
N VAL A 99 9.97 4.07 1.30
CA VAL A 99 10.23 3.33 2.53
C VAL A 99 10.52 1.87 2.23
N GLY A 100 11.19 1.18 3.13
CA GLY A 100 11.46 -0.24 2.98
C GLY A 100 11.92 -0.88 4.26
N GLY A 101 11.97 -2.20 4.26
CA GLY A 101 12.40 -3.00 5.41
C GLY A 101 11.26 -3.42 6.33
N ASN A 102 11.62 -4.11 7.39
CA ASN A 102 10.70 -4.58 8.43
C ASN A 102 11.28 -4.26 9.83
N PRO A 103 10.71 -3.33 10.61
CA PRO A 103 9.65 -2.41 10.20
C PRO A 103 10.14 -1.43 9.11
N ALA A 104 9.23 -0.99 8.26
CA ALA A 104 9.59 -0.08 7.17
C ALA A 104 10.09 1.26 7.70
N LYS A 105 11.16 1.73 7.10
CA LYS A 105 11.81 2.99 7.44
C LYS A 105 12.06 3.81 6.19
N PHE A 106 12.18 5.12 6.36
CA PHE A 106 12.52 6.03 5.30
C PHE A 106 13.83 5.64 4.62
N ILE A 107 13.82 5.58 3.29
CA ILE A 107 15.01 5.35 2.47
C ILE A 107 15.44 6.67 1.83
N LYS A 108 14.53 7.30 1.08
CA LYS A 108 14.79 8.57 0.42
C LYS A 108 13.49 9.21 -0.08
N LYS A 109 13.56 10.46 -0.49
CA LYS A 109 12.48 11.10 -1.24
C LYS A 109 12.42 10.51 -2.65
N ARG A 110 11.18 10.33 -3.15
CA ARG A 110 10.98 9.89 -4.52
C ARG A 110 11.26 11.03 -5.47
N GLU A 111 12.15 10.79 -6.42
CA GLU A 111 12.51 11.77 -7.44
C GLU A 111 11.80 11.42 -8.75
N ILE A 112 11.05 12.38 -9.29
CA ILE A 112 10.38 12.24 -10.58
C ILE A 112 11.20 12.97 -11.63
N LYS A 113 11.92 12.21 -12.43
CA LYS A 113 12.79 12.76 -13.50
C LYS A 113 12.03 12.99 -14.79
N ASP A 114 11.11 12.11 -15.12
CA ASP A 114 10.23 12.20 -16.26
C ASP A 114 8.86 12.65 -15.80
N LYS A 115 8.58 13.93 -15.96
CA LYS A 115 7.21 14.40 -15.77
C LYS A 115 6.41 13.94 -16.97
N PRO A 116 5.39 13.18 -16.77
CA PRO A 116 4.66 12.58 -17.84
C PRO A 116 3.89 13.67 -18.58
N ASN A 117 4.33 13.82 -19.75
CA ASN A 117 3.42 13.40 -20.81
C ASN A 117 3.28 11.88 -20.77
N ALA A 118 2.63 11.40 -19.74
CA ALA A 118 2.56 9.98 -19.44
C ALA A 118 1.93 9.17 -20.58
N TRP A 119 1.24 9.85 -21.43
CA TRP A 119 0.55 9.29 -22.58
C TRP A 119 1.42 9.19 -23.81
N HIS A 120 2.59 9.80 -23.77
CA HIS A 120 3.66 9.63 -24.74
C HIS A 120 4.74 8.69 -24.21
N TYR A 121 4.45 8.09 -23.10
CA TYR A 121 5.25 7.03 -22.56
C TYR A 121 5.15 5.86 -23.52
N ASP A 122 6.22 5.61 -24.23
CA ASP A 122 6.36 4.42 -25.06
C ASP A 122 6.40 3.22 -24.10
N TYR A 123 5.23 2.80 -23.72
CA TYR A 123 5.10 1.60 -22.91
C TYR A 123 5.71 0.44 -23.69
N ASN A 124 6.85 -0.01 -23.23
CA ASN A 124 7.48 -1.18 -23.77
C ASN A 124 7.16 -2.38 -22.86
N PRO A 125 6.26 -3.27 -23.28
CA PRO A 125 5.86 -4.41 -22.47
C PRO A 125 6.97 -5.44 -22.27
N HIS A 126 8.11 -5.29 -22.96
CA HIS A 126 9.24 -6.19 -22.83
C HIS A 126 10.31 -5.71 -21.84
N LEU A 127 10.09 -4.56 -21.24
CA LEU A 127 10.98 -4.05 -20.20
C LEU A 127 10.52 -4.49 -18.82
#